data_b34904168db7600b87941acfb60491ef
#
_entry.id   b34904168db7600b87941acfb60491ef
#
_cell.length_a   1.000
_cell.length_b   1.000
_cell.length_c   1.000
_cell.angle_alpha   90.00
_cell.angle_beta   90.00
_cell.angle_gamma   90.00
#
_symmetry.space_group_name_H-M   'P 1'
#
loop_
_entity.id
_entity.type
_entity.pdbx_description
1 polymer ?
#
loop_
_entity_poly.entity_id
_entity_poly.type
_entity_poly.pdbx_seq_one_letter_code
_entity_poly.pdbx_strand_id
1 'polypeptide(L)'
;MIRVNFLKALEGYDESFTCQDGYELWVKFVGNYKVTNINKTLFSYRRHNNNLTNNEARILGTRIKIKEKYVNKENLSLPNTAGVIALRPNHPLTFEKFGDATFLDFQISQFLNAKKLDYVIVVSSDIAIEEYVKKQYSNQKVNFFIRPETLERINVSLFDTMLFLDEKEELKDVEAYMFCSIEYPLLSSEIVDDSINTLAIFNADSLVSVRPEVNKFFVHTGNGMKAILQQEKFTKLEREEIYKYSGGVILSKKSTAKENRKLIHGKVGHVVIEEKASLNAMSSFERKLCNDLLKENRGV
;
A
#
# COMPACT_ATOMS: atom_id res chain seq x y z
N MET A 1 -9.43 23.19 14.08
CA MET A 1 -9.45 23.69 15.48
C MET A 1 -9.47 22.51 16.42
N ILE A 2 -8.68 22.55 17.46
CA ILE A 2 -8.57 21.50 18.50
C ILE A 2 -8.90 22.15 19.84
N ARG A 3 -9.65 21.47 20.69
CA ARG A 3 -9.89 21.93 22.05
C ARG A 3 -8.60 21.79 22.88
N VAL A 4 -8.21 22.84 23.60
CA VAL A 4 -6.93 22.90 24.35
C VAL A 4 -6.80 21.77 25.38
N ASN A 5 -7.89 21.38 26.05
CA ASN A 5 -7.86 20.26 26.99
C ASN A 5 -7.52 18.91 26.31
N PHE A 6 -8.00 18.67 25.10
CA PHE A 6 -7.64 17.47 24.34
C PHE A 6 -6.17 17.51 23.88
N LEU A 7 -5.71 18.68 23.42
CA LEU A 7 -4.31 18.86 23.05
C LEU A 7 -3.37 18.58 24.24
N LYS A 8 -3.72 19.08 25.44
CA LYS A 8 -2.97 18.81 26.66
C LYS A 8 -3.02 17.32 27.08
N ALA A 9 -4.19 16.67 26.95
CA ALA A 9 -4.34 15.25 27.26
C ALA A 9 -3.51 14.33 26.35
N LEU A 10 -3.21 14.78 25.11
CA LEU A 10 -2.36 14.08 24.16
C LEU A 10 -0.89 14.55 24.18
N GLU A 11 -0.47 15.29 25.20
CA GLU A 11 0.89 15.80 25.40
C GLU A 11 1.37 16.77 24.28
N GLY A 12 0.42 17.37 23.53
CA GLY A 12 0.73 18.31 22.45
C GLY A 12 1.41 17.68 21.23
N TYR A 13 2.25 18.49 20.58
CA TYR A 13 3.03 18.07 19.43
C TYR A 13 4.30 17.34 19.85
N ASP A 14 4.73 16.40 19.03
CA ASP A 14 6.01 15.69 19.20
C ASP A 14 7.12 16.45 18.50
N GLU A 15 7.98 17.14 19.26
CA GLU A 15 9.09 17.97 18.75
C GLU A 15 10.21 17.16 18.08
N SER A 16 10.20 15.83 18.20
CA SER A 16 11.16 14.97 17.48
C SER A 16 10.94 14.93 15.97
N PHE A 17 9.76 15.37 15.50
CA PHE A 17 9.45 15.46 14.08
C PHE A 17 9.63 16.89 13.57
N THR A 18 10.50 17.07 12.57
CA THR A 18 10.79 18.38 11.94
C THR A 18 9.79 18.79 10.85
N CYS A 19 8.82 17.93 10.53
CA CYS A 19 7.70 18.19 9.62
C CYS A 19 6.55 17.24 9.94
N GLN A 20 5.35 17.48 9.38
CA GLN A 20 4.15 16.65 9.57
C GLN A 20 3.61 16.60 11.02
N ASP A 21 3.91 17.61 11.81
CA ASP A 21 3.39 17.82 13.17
C ASP A 21 1.86 17.73 13.25
N GLY A 22 1.16 18.35 12.30
CA GLY A 22 -0.30 18.24 12.18
C GLY A 22 -0.77 16.81 11.88
N TYR A 23 -0.01 16.02 11.11
CA TYR A 23 -0.34 14.62 10.84
C TYR A 23 -0.05 13.74 12.06
N GLU A 24 1.01 13.99 12.80
CA GLU A 24 1.33 13.32 14.05
C GLU A 24 0.20 13.49 15.06
N LEU A 25 -0.24 14.73 15.23
CA LEU A 25 -1.36 15.04 16.10
C LEU A 25 -2.67 14.38 15.63
N TRP A 26 -2.90 14.34 14.30
CA TRP A 26 -4.04 13.65 13.71
C TRP A 26 -4.08 12.16 14.05
N VAL A 27 -2.95 11.46 13.98
CA VAL A 27 -2.84 10.03 14.33
C VAL A 27 -3.23 9.81 15.81
N LYS A 28 -2.76 10.67 16.72
CA LYS A 28 -3.16 10.64 18.15
C LYS A 28 -4.66 10.86 18.35
N PHE A 29 -5.24 11.78 17.57
CA PHE A 29 -6.66 12.13 17.72
C PHE A 29 -7.62 11.06 17.22
N VAL A 30 -7.31 10.45 16.09
CA VAL A 30 -8.21 9.51 15.40
C VAL A 30 -8.56 8.28 16.23
N GLY A 31 -7.62 7.82 17.06
CA GLY A 31 -7.85 6.69 17.96
C GLY A 31 -8.65 7.04 19.22
N ASN A 32 -8.70 8.32 19.62
CA ASN A 32 -9.18 8.74 20.94
C ASN A 32 -10.42 9.65 20.92
N TYR A 33 -10.66 10.37 19.81
CA TYR A 33 -11.69 11.40 19.75
C TYR A 33 -12.48 11.36 18.45
N LYS A 34 -13.73 11.84 18.50
CA LYS A 34 -14.52 12.09 17.30
C LYS A 34 -13.97 13.31 16.57
N VAL A 35 -13.64 13.14 15.31
CA VAL A 35 -13.15 14.18 14.41
C VAL A 35 -14.19 14.46 13.34
N THR A 36 -14.37 15.72 12.97
CA THR A 36 -15.29 16.13 11.91
C THR A 36 -14.69 17.26 11.09
N ASN A 37 -15.10 17.38 9.83
CA ASN A 37 -14.71 18.47 8.97
C ASN A 37 -15.64 19.67 9.15
N ILE A 38 -15.06 20.88 9.08
CA ILE A 38 -15.80 22.14 9.01
C ILE A 38 -15.67 22.62 7.56
N ASN A 39 -16.78 22.63 6.83
CA ASN A 39 -16.80 23.06 5.43
C ASN A 39 -16.80 24.61 5.33
N LYS A 40 -15.75 25.25 5.84
CA LYS A 40 -15.50 26.69 5.78
C LYS A 40 -14.02 26.96 5.61
N THR A 41 -13.67 27.97 4.83
CA THR A 41 -12.30 28.48 4.76
C THR A 41 -11.92 29.14 6.08
N LEU A 42 -10.96 28.60 6.81
CA LEU A 42 -10.56 29.07 8.15
C LEU A 42 -9.21 29.78 8.17
N PHE A 43 -8.37 29.59 7.15
CA PHE A 43 -7.06 30.23 7.03
C PHE A 43 -6.59 30.32 5.59
N SER A 44 -5.63 31.17 5.31
CA SER A 44 -4.95 31.28 4.02
C SER A 44 -3.58 30.63 4.09
N TYR A 45 -3.30 29.67 3.20
CA TYR A 45 -2.01 29.01 3.11
C TYR A 45 -1.12 29.67 2.06
N ARG A 46 -0.01 30.28 2.51
CA ARG A 46 0.98 30.89 1.62
C ARG A 46 1.88 29.82 1.00
N ARG A 47 1.95 29.80 -0.33
CA ARG A 47 2.86 28.92 -1.07
C ARG A 47 4.09 29.69 -1.53
N HIS A 48 5.25 29.08 -1.37
CA HIS A 48 6.54 29.53 -1.90
C HIS A 48 7.41 28.31 -2.21
N ASN A 49 8.52 28.51 -2.97
CA ASN A 49 9.35 27.41 -3.45
C ASN A 49 10.00 26.57 -2.32
N ASN A 50 10.20 27.16 -1.15
CA ASN A 50 10.83 26.50 0.01
C ASN A 50 9.80 25.91 1.00
N ASN A 51 8.57 25.66 0.58
CA ASN A 51 7.59 25.00 1.45
C ASN A 51 8.02 23.57 1.79
N LEU A 52 7.89 23.18 3.05
CA LEU A 52 8.15 21.83 3.51
C LEU A 52 7.30 20.77 2.74
N THR A 53 6.16 21.18 2.20
CA THR A 53 5.26 20.34 1.41
C THR A 53 5.74 20.06 -0.01
N ASN A 54 6.85 20.61 -0.45
CA ASN A 54 7.41 20.37 -1.78
C ASN A 54 8.29 19.11 -1.86
N ASN A 55 8.68 18.53 -0.72
CA ASN A 55 9.50 17.32 -0.66
C ASN A 55 8.63 16.11 -0.28
N GLU A 56 8.13 15.40 -1.29
CA GLU A 56 7.24 14.25 -1.11
C GLU A 56 7.91 13.12 -0.33
N ALA A 57 9.13 12.75 -0.68
CA ALA A 57 9.85 11.65 -0.02
C ALA A 57 10.02 11.93 1.49
N ARG A 58 10.38 13.17 1.86
CA ARG A 58 10.47 13.57 3.26
C ARG A 58 9.11 13.49 3.98
N ILE A 59 8.04 13.95 3.32
CA ILE A 59 6.69 13.91 3.89
C ILE A 59 6.27 12.48 4.16
N LEU A 60 6.35 11.60 3.14
CA LEU A 60 5.91 10.22 3.24
C LEU A 60 6.78 9.44 4.22
N GLY A 61 8.11 9.59 4.17
CA GLY A 61 9.01 8.96 5.11
C GLY A 61 8.78 9.41 6.56
N THR A 62 8.41 10.68 6.80
CA THR A 62 8.05 11.15 8.14
C THR A 62 6.72 10.55 8.60
N ARG A 63 5.71 10.43 7.72
CA ARG A 63 4.43 9.78 8.05
C ARG A 63 4.59 8.32 8.44
N ILE A 64 5.47 7.58 7.76
CA ILE A 64 5.84 6.20 8.13
C ILE A 64 6.39 6.16 9.56
N LYS A 65 7.38 7.03 9.87
CA LYS A 65 7.99 7.10 11.20
C LYS A 65 7.00 7.50 12.30
N ILE A 66 6.08 8.41 12.01
CA ILE A 66 5.01 8.81 12.96
C ILE A 66 4.12 7.60 13.30
N LYS A 67 3.67 6.87 12.29
CA LYS A 67 2.81 5.69 12.48
C LYS A 67 3.54 4.58 13.23
N GLU A 68 4.80 4.32 12.87
CA GLU A 68 5.64 3.35 13.56
C GLU A 68 5.82 3.70 15.04
N LYS A 69 6.16 4.96 15.35
CA LYS A 69 6.30 5.45 16.72
C LYS A 69 4.99 5.32 17.50
N TYR A 70 3.85 5.64 16.88
CA TYR A 70 2.54 5.54 17.51
C TYR A 70 2.16 4.09 17.83
N VAL A 71 2.33 3.17 16.88
CA VAL A 71 2.07 1.73 17.09
C VAL A 71 2.89 1.21 18.26
N ASN A 72 4.18 1.55 18.32
CA ASN A 72 5.08 1.09 19.38
C ASN A 72 4.73 1.73 20.73
N LYS A 73 4.44 3.04 20.77
CA LYS A 73 4.07 3.76 22.01
C LYS A 73 2.78 3.23 22.62
N GLU A 74 1.75 3.03 21.80
CA GLU A 74 0.44 2.56 22.23
C GLU A 74 0.35 1.02 22.32
N ASN A 75 1.42 0.32 21.99
CA ASN A 75 1.49 -1.15 21.97
C ASN A 75 0.29 -1.76 21.24
N LEU A 76 -0.01 -1.24 20.02
CA LEU A 76 -1.16 -1.69 19.25
C LEU A 76 -0.96 -3.13 18.78
N SER A 77 -2.00 -3.95 18.96
CA SER A 77 -2.04 -5.29 18.38
C SER A 77 -2.11 -5.19 16.85
N LEU A 78 -1.12 -5.78 16.19
CA LEU A 78 -1.09 -5.90 14.73
C LEU A 78 -1.66 -7.27 14.34
N PRO A 79 -2.39 -7.36 13.21
CA PRO A 79 -2.89 -8.65 12.73
C PRO A 79 -1.74 -9.53 12.25
N ASN A 80 -1.79 -10.82 12.53
CA ASN A 80 -0.90 -11.81 11.95
C ASN A 80 -1.09 -11.83 10.42
N THR A 81 -0.10 -11.32 9.67
CA THR A 81 -0.27 -10.96 8.26
C THR A 81 0.59 -11.81 7.33
N ALA A 82 -0.05 -12.36 6.30
CA ALA A 82 0.61 -13.06 5.21
C ALA A 82 0.77 -12.15 3.98
N GLY A 83 2.02 -11.98 3.52
CA GLY A 83 2.33 -11.34 2.24
C GLY A 83 2.23 -12.36 1.09
N VAL A 84 1.41 -12.08 0.10
CA VAL A 84 1.08 -13.01 -0.99
C VAL A 84 1.49 -12.42 -2.34
N ILE A 85 2.30 -13.16 -3.09
CA ILE A 85 2.63 -12.90 -4.48
C ILE A 85 1.87 -13.94 -5.32
N ALA A 86 0.76 -13.51 -5.93
CA ALA A 86 -0.07 -14.36 -6.76
C ALA A 86 0.33 -14.22 -8.24
N LEU A 87 0.87 -15.28 -8.82
CA LEU A 87 1.37 -15.30 -10.18
C LEU A 87 0.53 -16.19 -11.08
N ARG A 88 0.34 -15.74 -12.32
CA ARG A 88 -0.20 -16.58 -13.39
C ARG A 88 0.93 -17.28 -14.11
N PRO A 89 0.69 -18.46 -14.73
CA PRO A 89 1.65 -19.08 -15.62
C PRO A 89 2.09 -18.11 -16.73
N ASN A 90 3.35 -18.21 -17.13
CA ASN A 90 3.92 -17.41 -18.22
C ASN A 90 3.79 -15.88 -18.01
N HIS A 91 3.71 -15.40 -16.77
CA HIS A 91 3.71 -13.96 -16.52
C HIS A 91 5.05 -13.36 -16.97
N PRO A 92 5.06 -12.36 -17.88
CA PRO A 92 6.27 -11.93 -18.59
C PRO A 92 7.39 -11.41 -17.69
N LEU A 93 7.04 -10.87 -16.52
CA LEU A 93 8.03 -10.32 -15.59
C LEU A 93 8.62 -11.35 -14.62
N THR A 94 8.02 -12.54 -14.45
CA THR A 94 8.39 -13.47 -13.38
C THR A 94 9.88 -13.72 -13.32
N PHE A 95 10.48 -14.11 -14.45
CA PHE A 95 11.90 -14.43 -14.56
C PHE A 95 12.71 -13.37 -15.32
N GLU A 96 12.06 -12.26 -15.71
CA GLU A 96 12.76 -11.15 -16.32
C GLU A 96 13.73 -10.49 -15.31
N LYS A 97 14.89 -10.08 -15.82
CA LYS A 97 15.92 -9.43 -14.99
C LYS A 97 15.51 -8.02 -14.56
N PHE A 98 15.66 -7.74 -13.28
CA PHE A 98 15.54 -6.43 -12.68
C PHE A 98 16.78 -6.16 -11.83
N GLY A 99 17.76 -5.46 -12.38
CA GLY A 99 19.10 -5.39 -11.81
C GLY A 99 19.79 -6.76 -11.82
N ASP A 100 20.26 -7.20 -10.65
CA ASP A 100 20.98 -8.48 -10.50
C ASP A 100 20.03 -9.66 -10.18
N ALA A 101 18.76 -9.39 -9.93
CA ALA A 101 17.73 -10.36 -9.55
C ALA A 101 16.64 -10.47 -10.62
N THR A 102 15.63 -11.29 -10.39
CA THR A 102 14.38 -11.25 -11.17
C THR A 102 13.37 -10.34 -10.50
N PHE A 103 12.30 -9.96 -11.22
CA PHE A 103 11.19 -9.21 -10.59
C PHE A 103 10.55 -10.00 -9.44
N LEU A 104 10.47 -11.32 -9.56
CA LEU A 104 9.98 -12.19 -8.48
C LEU A 104 10.89 -12.13 -7.27
N ASP A 105 12.20 -12.29 -7.46
CA ASP A 105 13.17 -12.24 -6.36
C ASP A 105 13.15 -10.88 -5.66
N PHE A 106 13.01 -9.81 -6.45
CA PHE A 106 12.95 -8.47 -5.90
C PHE A 106 11.73 -8.33 -4.97
N GLN A 107 10.54 -8.76 -5.42
CA GLN A 107 9.33 -8.70 -4.60
C GLN A 107 9.41 -9.60 -3.36
N ILE A 108 9.94 -10.82 -3.50
CA ILE A 108 10.17 -11.71 -2.35
C ILE A 108 11.11 -11.05 -1.34
N SER A 109 12.19 -10.40 -1.82
CA SER A 109 13.14 -9.72 -0.94
C SER A 109 12.49 -8.57 -0.16
N GLN A 110 11.57 -7.81 -0.77
CA GLN A 110 10.83 -6.77 -0.05
C GLN A 110 9.98 -7.36 1.08
N PHE A 111 9.33 -8.48 0.84
CA PHE A 111 8.56 -9.17 1.87
C PHE A 111 9.43 -9.76 2.98
N LEU A 112 10.56 -10.37 2.64
CA LEU A 112 11.50 -10.91 3.64
C LEU A 112 12.16 -9.81 4.49
N ASN A 113 12.33 -8.60 3.93
CA ASN A 113 12.87 -7.44 4.64
C ASN A 113 11.80 -6.69 5.47
N ALA A 114 10.52 -6.93 5.23
CA ALA A 114 9.45 -6.37 6.03
C ALA A 114 9.44 -7.00 7.44
N LYS A 115 9.30 -6.17 8.46
CA LYS A 115 9.42 -6.57 9.87
C LYS A 115 8.10 -7.06 10.47
N LYS A 116 6.99 -6.79 9.78
CA LYS A 116 5.61 -6.99 10.28
C LYS A 116 4.84 -8.04 9.46
N LEU A 117 5.52 -8.72 8.54
CA LEU A 117 4.98 -9.90 7.87
C LEU A 117 5.38 -11.16 8.61
N ASP A 118 4.39 -11.99 8.90
CA ASP A 118 4.59 -13.28 9.58
C ASP A 118 4.85 -14.39 8.57
N TYR A 119 4.28 -14.29 7.38
CA TYR A 119 4.42 -15.25 6.29
C TYR A 119 4.73 -14.57 4.97
N VAL A 120 5.59 -15.18 4.17
CA VAL A 120 5.84 -14.83 2.77
C VAL A 120 5.38 -15.99 1.90
N ILE A 121 4.44 -15.72 0.99
CA ILE A 121 3.76 -16.74 0.19
C ILE A 121 3.87 -16.39 -1.28
N VAL A 122 4.33 -17.36 -2.08
CA VAL A 122 4.19 -17.33 -3.52
C VAL A 122 3.14 -18.38 -3.92
N VAL A 123 2.21 -18.01 -4.77
CA VAL A 123 1.13 -18.91 -5.21
C VAL A 123 0.96 -18.85 -6.73
N SER A 124 1.03 -20.03 -7.37
CA SER A 124 0.86 -20.19 -8.83
C SER A 124 0.51 -21.64 -9.15
N SER A 125 -0.05 -21.92 -10.35
CA SER A 125 -0.15 -23.27 -10.91
C SER A 125 1.10 -23.67 -11.72
N ASP A 126 2.04 -22.75 -11.93
CA ASP A 126 3.23 -22.96 -12.76
C ASP A 126 4.30 -23.73 -12.00
N ILE A 127 4.60 -24.94 -12.47
CA ILE A 127 5.61 -25.83 -11.88
C ILE A 127 7.01 -25.21 -11.94
N ALA A 128 7.32 -24.44 -13.00
CA ALA A 128 8.62 -23.78 -13.12
C ALA A 128 8.83 -22.73 -12.02
N ILE A 129 7.77 -22.03 -11.63
CA ILE A 129 7.80 -21.07 -10.49
C ILE A 129 7.97 -21.83 -9.17
N GLU A 130 7.28 -22.97 -9.01
CA GLU A 130 7.40 -23.83 -7.83
C GLU A 130 8.85 -24.31 -7.63
N GLU A 131 9.42 -24.92 -8.67
CA GLU A 131 10.80 -25.42 -8.66
C GLU A 131 11.81 -24.31 -8.37
N TYR A 132 11.61 -23.16 -9.00
CA TYR A 132 12.46 -21.98 -8.77
C TYR A 132 12.42 -21.52 -7.32
N VAL A 133 11.22 -21.29 -6.77
CA VAL A 133 11.07 -20.80 -5.40
C VAL A 133 11.60 -21.81 -4.39
N LYS A 134 11.27 -23.10 -4.52
CA LYS A 134 11.78 -24.16 -3.63
C LYS A 134 13.29 -24.29 -3.65
N LYS A 135 13.92 -24.16 -4.83
CA LYS A 135 15.37 -24.22 -4.99
C LYS A 135 16.06 -22.98 -4.43
N GLN A 136 15.55 -21.78 -4.76
CA GLN A 136 16.21 -20.51 -4.44
C GLN A 136 16.00 -20.10 -2.98
N TYR A 137 14.87 -20.46 -2.39
CA TYR A 137 14.45 -20.02 -1.06
C TYR A 137 14.31 -21.17 -0.04
N SER A 138 14.95 -22.33 -0.27
CA SER A 138 14.87 -23.53 0.56
C SER A 138 15.19 -23.29 2.05
N ASN A 139 16.03 -22.31 2.36
CA ASN A 139 16.48 -21.98 3.72
C ASN A 139 15.82 -20.70 4.27
N GLN A 140 14.79 -20.20 3.62
CA GLN A 140 14.12 -18.96 3.99
C GLN A 140 12.63 -19.20 4.27
N LYS A 141 12.00 -18.29 5.00
CA LYS A 141 10.57 -18.38 5.33
C LYS A 141 9.68 -17.98 4.13
N VAL A 142 9.85 -18.65 3.00
CA VAL A 142 9.03 -18.48 1.80
C VAL A 142 8.27 -19.76 1.54
N ASN A 143 6.95 -19.68 1.60
CA ASN A 143 6.06 -20.80 1.31
C ASN A 143 5.57 -20.73 -0.13
N PHE A 144 5.53 -21.87 -0.81
CA PHE A 144 4.90 -21.97 -2.12
C PHE A 144 3.68 -22.87 -2.04
N PHE A 145 2.56 -22.41 -2.61
CA PHE A 145 1.35 -23.20 -2.74
C PHE A 145 0.92 -23.32 -4.21
N ILE A 146 0.71 -24.55 -4.66
CA ILE A 146 0.14 -24.81 -6.00
C ILE A 146 -1.32 -24.38 -5.98
N ARG A 147 -1.66 -23.37 -6.76
CA ARG A 147 -3.01 -22.85 -6.92
C ARG A 147 -3.73 -23.57 -8.05
N PRO A 148 -5.02 -23.91 -7.91
CA PRO A 148 -5.80 -24.45 -9.01
C PRO A 148 -5.81 -23.52 -10.23
N GLU A 149 -5.64 -24.05 -11.44
CA GLU A 149 -5.64 -23.27 -12.70
C GLU A 149 -6.93 -22.45 -12.87
N THR A 150 -8.05 -22.94 -12.32
CA THR A 150 -9.33 -22.22 -12.33
C THR A 150 -9.27 -20.85 -11.67
N LEU A 151 -8.38 -20.68 -10.69
CA LEU A 151 -8.18 -19.42 -9.96
C LEU A 151 -7.23 -18.44 -10.68
N GLU A 152 -6.64 -18.82 -11.80
CA GLU A 152 -5.67 -18.00 -12.53
C GLU A 152 -6.27 -17.25 -13.72
N ARG A 153 -7.52 -17.48 -14.01
CA ARG A 153 -8.24 -16.77 -15.07
C ARG A 153 -8.33 -15.28 -14.76
N ILE A 154 -8.26 -14.46 -15.81
CA ILE A 154 -8.24 -12.99 -15.72
C ILE A 154 -9.44 -12.41 -14.95
N ASN A 155 -10.60 -13.08 -15.04
CA ASN A 155 -11.85 -12.68 -14.42
C ASN A 155 -12.07 -13.26 -13.01
N VAL A 156 -11.12 -14.03 -12.49
CA VAL A 156 -11.20 -14.56 -11.12
C VAL A 156 -10.57 -13.58 -10.15
N SER A 157 -11.26 -13.32 -9.06
CA SER A 157 -10.83 -12.40 -8.02
C SER A 157 -9.67 -12.96 -7.20
N LEU A 158 -8.76 -12.12 -6.76
CA LEU A 158 -7.76 -12.48 -5.74
C LEU A 158 -8.42 -12.88 -4.40
N PHE A 159 -9.67 -12.53 -4.18
CA PHE A 159 -10.44 -13.01 -3.04
C PHE A 159 -10.56 -14.55 -3.04
N ASP A 160 -10.79 -15.17 -4.20
CA ASP A 160 -10.85 -16.63 -4.31
C ASP A 160 -9.48 -17.28 -4.02
N THR A 161 -8.38 -16.60 -4.37
CA THR A 161 -7.02 -17.03 -3.97
C THR A 161 -6.83 -16.93 -2.45
N MET A 162 -7.36 -15.90 -1.82
CA MET A 162 -7.35 -15.78 -0.35
C MET A 162 -8.12 -16.94 0.30
N LEU A 163 -9.31 -17.29 -0.21
CA LEU A 163 -10.08 -18.42 0.30
C LEU A 163 -9.31 -19.75 0.17
N PHE A 164 -8.66 -19.96 -0.98
CA PHE A 164 -7.81 -21.14 -1.20
C PHE A 164 -6.65 -21.21 -0.19
N LEU A 165 -6.02 -20.10 0.12
CA LEU A 165 -4.92 -20.04 1.11
C LEU A 165 -5.44 -20.24 2.53
N ASP A 166 -6.61 -19.73 2.85
CA ASP A 166 -7.21 -19.85 4.19
C ASP A 166 -7.64 -21.29 4.55
N GLU A 167 -7.74 -22.17 3.57
CA GLU A 167 -7.98 -23.62 3.78
C GLU A 167 -6.69 -24.36 4.20
N LYS A 168 -5.53 -23.72 4.14
CA LYS A 168 -4.24 -24.35 4.49
C LYS A 168 -4.03 -24.37 6.00
N GLU A 169 -3.70 -25.55 6.52
CA GLU A 169 -3.46 -25.77 7.96
C GLU A 169 -2.37 -24.86 8.50
N GLU A 170 -1.31 -24.63 7.70
CA GLU A 170 -0.15 -23.82 8.03
C GLU A 170 -0.47 -22.33 8.16
N LEU A 171 -1.64 -21.89 7.68
CA LEU A 171 -2.06 -20.48 7.63
C LEU A 171 -3.29 -20.21 8.51
N LYS A 172 -3.63 -21.09 9.43
CA LYS A 172 -4.83 -20.97 10.28
C LYS A 172 -4.85 -19.71 11.13
N ASP A 173 -3.71 -19.31 11.64
CA ASP A 173 -3.52 -18.14 12.51
C ASP A 173 -3.35 -16.82 11.73
N VAL A 174 -3.34 -16.86 10.40
CA VAL A 174 -3.34 -15.65 9.58
C VAL A 174 -4.65 -14.88 9.75
N GLU A 175 -4.54 -13.62 10.11
CA GLU A 175 -5.67 -12.71 10.34
C GLU A 175 -5.88 -11.73 9.17
N ALA A 176 -4.81 -11.43 8.41
CA ALA A 176 -4.87 -10.55 7.26
C ALA A 176 -4.00 -11.05 6.10
N TYR A 177 -4.44 -10.81 4.88
CA TYR A 177 -3.70 -11.13 3.66
C TYR A 177 -3.34 -9.85 2.92
N MET A 178 -2.05 -9.70 2.61
CA MET A 178 -1.51 -8.62 1.79
C MET A 178 -1.10 -9.15 0.43
N PHE A 179 -1.80 -8.76 -0.61
CA PHE A 179 -1.42 -9.06 -1.99
C PHE A 179 -0.55 -7.94 -2.54
N CYS A 180 0.62 -8.29 -3.06
CA CYS A 180 1.47 -7.37 -3.82
C CYS A 180 1.79 -7.96 -5.19
N SER A 181 1.78 -7.09 -6.20
CA SER A 181 2.09 -7.47 -7.57
C SER A 181 3.56 -7.21 -7.89
N ILE A 182 4.22 -8.17 -8.56
CA ILE A 182 5.58 -8.00 -9.10
C ILE A 182 5.67 -6.91 -10.17
N GLU A 183 4.53 -6.44 -10.66
CA GLU A 183 4.45 -5.36 -11.65
C GLU A 183 4.90 -4.00 -11.10
N TYR A 184 4.97 -3.86 -9.77
CA TYR A 184 5.40 -2.64 -9.09
C TYR A 184 6.71 -2.88 -8.32
N PRO A 185 7.84 -3.00 -9.04
CA PRO A 185 9.09 -3.49 -8.47
C PRO A 185 9.76 -2.51 -7.49
N LEU A 186 9.37 -1.23 -7.49
CA LEU A 186 9.95 -0.21 -6.61
C LEU A 186 9.15 -0.02 -5.31
N LEU A 187 8.22 -0.92 -5.02
CA LEU A 187 7.55 -0.98 -3.71
C LEU A 187 8.55 -1.43 -2.64
N SER A 188 8.71 -0.68 -1.56
CA SER A 188 9.68 -1.00 -0.50
C SER A 188 9.05 -1.79 0.66
N SER A 189 9.90 -2.51 1.42
CA SER A 189 9.52 -3.19 2.65
C SER A 189 8.91 -2.25 3.70
N GLU A 190 9.33 -1.00 3.74
CA GLU A 190 8.77 0.03 4.63
C GLU A 190 7.31 0.35 4.30
N ILE A 191 6.92 0.32 3.01
CA ILE A 191 5.51 0.51 2.61
C ILE A 191 4.68 -0.70 3.03
N VAL A 192 5.25 -1.91 2.99
CA VAL A 192 4.60 -3.13 3.49
C VAL A 192 4.30 -2.98 4.99
N ASP A 193 5.30 -2.64 5.80
CA ASP A 193 5.15 -2.41 7.23
C ASP A 193 4.19 -1.26 7.54
N ASP A 194 4.27 -0.16 6.79
CA ASP A 194 3.40 1.00 6.92
C ASP A 194 1.93 0.68 6.62
N SER A 195 1.69 -0.24 5.69
CA SER A 195 0.34 -0.70 5.37
C SER A 195 -0.30 -1.43 6.56
N ILE A 196 0.46 -2.29 7.23
CA ILE A 196 0.00 -3.03 8.42
C ILE A 196 -0.25 -2.06 9.58
N ASN A 197 0.68 -1.13 9.83
CA ASN A 197 0.51 -0.07 10.82
C ASN A 197 -0.75 0.76 10.56
N THR A 198 -0.96 1.16 9.31
CA THR A 198 -2.11 1.98 8.90
C THR A 198 -3.42 1.23 9.11
N LEU A 199 -3.47 -0.06 8.75
CA LEU A 199 -4.66 -0.89 8.98
C LEU A 199 -5.04 -0.93 10.46
N ALA A 200 -4.06 -1.10 11.36
CA ALA A 200 -4.26 -1.17 12.81
C ALA A 200 -4.65 0.19 13.40
N ILE A 201 -3.89 1.26 13.14
CA ILE A 201 -4.12 2.61 13.68
C ILE A 201 -5.52 3.11 13.37
N PHE A 202 -5.94 2.95 12.12
CA PHE A 202 -7.24 3.45 11.68
C PHE A 202 -8.37 2.43 11.82
N ASN A 203 -8.09 1.27 12.39
CA ASN A 203 -9.03 0.15 12.48
C ASN A 203 -9.80 -0.02 11.15
N ALA A 204 -9.06 -0.16 10.06
CA ALA A 204 -9.62 -0.37 8.73
C ALA A 204 -9.91 -1.87 8.50
N ASP A 205 -10.86 -2.17 7.62
CA ASP A 205 -11.20 -3.54 7.23
C ASP A 205 -10.32 -4.01 6.07
N SER A 206 -9.99 -3.08 5.19
CA SER A 206 -9.08 -3.27 4.08
C SER A 206 -8.25 -2.03 3.82
N LEU A 207 -7.18 -2.15 3.04
CA LEU A 207 -6.27 -1.06 2.72
C LEU A 207 -5.72 -1.22 1.31
N VAL A 208 -5.49 -0.08 0.64
CA VAL A 208 -4.87 -0.03 -0.68
C VAL A 208 -3.75 1.01 -0.74
N SER A 209 -2.75 0.76 -1.59
CA SER A 209 -1.77 1.79 -1.94
C SER A 209 -2.33 2.73 -3.00
N VAL A 210 -2.08 4.02 -2.83
CA VAL A 210 -2.65 5.04 -3.71
C VAL A 210 -1.68 6.17 -4.02
N ARG A 211 -1.97 6.87 -5.11
CA ARG A 211 -1.37 8.17 -5.45
C ARG A 211 -2.44 9.25 -5.50
N PRO A 212 -2.19 10.45 -4.94
CA PRO A 212 -3.06 11.60 -5.17
C PRO A 212 -3.11 11.92 -6.67
N GLU A 213 -4.30 12.10 -7.20
CA GLU A 213 -4.50 12.42 -8.60
C GLU A 213 -4.99 13.86 -8.74
N VAL A 214 -4.36 14.60 -9.65
CA VAL A 214 -4.66 16.02 -9.87
C VAL A 214 -5.28 16.29 -11.23
N ASN A 215 -5.30 15.28 -12.09
CA ASN A 215 -5.87 15.39 -13.42
C ASN A 215 -7.40 15.41 -13.39
N LYS A 216 -7.98 15.93 -14.45
CA LYS A 216 -9.43 15.89 -14.65
C LYS A 216 -9.82 14.55 -15.26
N PHE A 217 -10.89 13.96 -14.76
CA PHE A 217 -11.43 12.71 -15.26
C PHE A 217 -12.76 12.92 -15.96
N PHE A 218 -12.94 12.23 -17.08
CA PHE A 218 -14.15 12.25 -17.86
C PHE A 218 -14.62 10.83 -18.14
N VAL A 219 -15.93 10.65 -18.25
CA VAL A 219 -16.56 9.43 -18.76
C VAL A 219 -17.24 9.74 -20.08
N HIS A 220 -17.13 8.82 -21.04
CA HIS A 220 -17.86 8.93 -22.31
C HIS A 220 -19.29 8.43 -22.11
N THR A 221 -20.28 9.28 -22.43
CA THR A 221 -21.71 9.00 -22.18
C THR A 221 -22.48 8.54 -23.42
N GLY A 222 -21.78 8.28 -24.53
CA GLY A 222 -22.40 8.05 -25.85
C GLY A 222 -22.54 9.33 -26.68
N ASN A 223 -22.82 10.46 -26.04
CA ASN A 223 -23.01 11.77 -26.69
C ASN A 223 -21.85 12.75 -26.40
N GLY A 224 -20.70 12.25 -25.93
CA GLY A 224 -19.54 13.07 -25.59
C GLY A 224 -19.01 12.80 -24.21
N MET A 225 -18.09 13.66 -23.75
CA MET A 225 -17.38 13.51 -22.49
C MET A 225 -18.10 14.27 -21.37
N LYS A 226 -18.27 13.60 -20.22
CA LYS A 226 -18.81 14.20 -18.99
C LYS A 226 -17.76 14.12 -17.88
N ALA A 227 -17.52 15.23 -17.16
CA ALA A 227 -16.63 15.22 -16.00
C ALA A 227 -17.22 14.32 -14.90
N ILE A 228 -16.35 13.48 -14.29
CA ILE A 228 -16.75 12.56 -13.20
C ILE A 228 -17.00 13.33 -11.91
N LEU A 229 -16.25 14.41 -11.67
CA LEU A 229 -16.35 15.25 -10.48
C LEU A 229 -16.59 16.71 -10.85
N GLN A 230 -17.08 17.51 -9.90
CA GLN A 230 -17.11 18.97 -10.02
C GLN A 230 -15.68 19.52 -10.04
N GLN A 231 -15.17 19.77 -11.24
CA GLN A 231 -13.80 20.20 -11.47
C GLN A 231 -13.70 21.68 -11.89
N GLU A 232 -14.74 22.46 -11.60
CA GLU A 232 -14.84 23.87 -11.95
C GLU A 232 -14.00 24.78 -11.04
N LYS A 233 -13.54 24.25 -9.90
CA LYS A 233 -12.69 24.97 -8.96
C LYS A 233 -11.28 25.16 -9.52
N PHE A 234 -10.80 26.39 -9.44
CA PHE A 234 -9.55 26.82 -10.11
C PHE A 234 -8.29 26.29 -9.45
N THR A 235 -8.31 26.00 -8.15
CA THR A 235 -7.10 25.57 -7.42
C THR A 235 -7.16 24.12 -7.01
N LYS A 236 -6.00 23.46 -6.97
CA LYS A 236 -5.86 22.07 -6.49
C LYS A 236 -6.44 21.87 -5.09
N LEU A 237 -6.36 22.90 -4.23
CA LEU A 237 -6.83 22.86 -2.83
C LEU A 237 -8.36 22.91 -2.70
N GLU A 238 -9.04 23.39 -3.74
CA GLU A 238 -10.50 23.53 -3.76
C GLU A 238 -11.20 22.35 -4.44
N ARG A 239 -10.41 21.47 -5.08
CA ARG A 239 -10.94 20.25 -5.71
C ARG A 239 -11.07 19.16 -4.68
N GLU A 240 -12.02 18.26 -4.91
CA GLU A 240 -12.08 17.00 -4.16
C GLU A 240 -10.79 16.22 -4.40
N GLU A 241 -10.19 15.68 -3.34
CA GLU A 241 -9.03 14.81 -3.46
C GLU A 241 -9.46 13.48 -4.07
N ILE A 242 -8.87 13.16 -5.22
CA ILE A 242 -9.03 11.88 -5.88
C ILE A 242 -7.74 11.11 -5.69
N TYR A 243 -7.86 9.82 -5.47
CA TYR A 243 -6.74 8.92 -5.37
C TYR A 243 -6.82 7.86 -6.46
N LYS A 244 -5.71 7.68 -7.18
CA LYS A 244 -5.52 6.58 -8.11
C LYS A 244 -4.97 5.38 -7.34
N TYR A 245 -5.61 4.20 -7.43
CA TYR A 245 -5.02 2.95 -6.99
C TYR A 245 -3.70 2.72 -7.72
N SER A 246 -2.63 2.46 -6.99
CA SER A 246 -1.28 2.38 -7.54
C SER A 246 -0.35 1.63 -6.60
N GLY A 247 0.72 1.06 -7.13
CA GLY A 247 1.71 0.34 -6.34
C GLY A 247 1.33 -1.09 -5.96
N GLY A 248 0.18 -1.58 -6.42
CA GLY A 248 -0.19 -2.99 -6.38
C GLY A 248 -0.40 -3.62 -5.00
N VAL A 249 -0.60 -2.81 -3.92
CA VAL A 249 -0.86 -3.34 -2.57
C VAL A 249 -2.36 -3.38 -2.31
N ILE A 250 -2.84 -4.55 -1.90
CA ILE A 250 -4.16 -4.76 -1.30
C ILE A 250 -3.94 -5.53 0.00
N LEU A 251 -4.28 -4.95 1.13
CA LEU A 251 -4.28 -5.61 2.43
C LEU A 251 -5.72 -5.74 2.94
N SER A 252 -6.10 -6.91 3.41
CA SER A 252 -7.48 -7.19 3.81
C SER A 252 -7.54 -8.07 5.05
N LYS A 253 -8.34 -7.71 6.05
CA LYS A 253 -8.66 -8.59 7.17
C LYS A 253 -9.46 -9.79 6.67
N LYS A 254 -9.03 -11.00 7.03
CA LYS A 254 -9.64 -12.26 6.59
C LYS A 254 -11.12 -12.36 6.94
N SER A 255 -11.48 -12.05 8.19
CA SER A 255 -12.86 -12.19 8.69
C SER A 255 -13.84 -11.34 7.90
N THR A 256 -13.57 -10.04 7.81
CA THR A 256 -14.46 -9.08 7.14
C THR A 256 -14.44 -9.25 5.62
N ALA A 257 -13.33 -9.72 5.02
CA ALA A 257 -13.26 -10.07 3.60
C ALA A 257 -14.21 -11.22 3.26
N LYS A 258 -14.28 -12.25 4.11
CA LYS A 258 -15.21 -13.39 3.95
C LYS A 258 -16.66 -12.93 4.00
N GLU A 259 -17.03 -12.09 4.96
CA GLU A 259 -18.37 -11.54 5.09
C GLU A 259 -18.79 -10.74 3.85
N ASN A 260 -17.89 -9.93 3.33
CA ASN A 260 -18.15 -9.05 2.19
C ASN A 260 -17.86 -9.69 0.82
N ARG A 261 -17.25 -10.88 0.79
CA ARG A 261 -16.86 -11.65 -0.41
C ARG A 261 -15.99 -10.85 -1.39
N LYS A 262 -15.09 -10.03 -0.88
CA LYS A 262 -14.14 -9.22 -1.66
C LYS A 262 -12.99 -8.69 -0.77
N LEU A 263 -11.83 -8.40 -1.38
CA LEU A 263 -10.66 -7.91 -0.66
C LEU A 263 -10.77 -6.43 -0.27
N ILE A 264 -11.32 -5.61 -1.14
CA ILE A 264 -11.49 -4.17 -0.85
C ILE A 264 -12.94 -3.94 -0.41
N HIS A 265 -13.14 -3.68 0.89
CA HIS A 265 -14.47 -3.61 1.50
C HIS A 265 -14.46 -2.84 2.81
N GLY A 266 -15.64 -2.56 3.35
CA GLY A 266 -15.85 -1.92 4.64
C GLY A 266 -15.17 -0.56 4.73
N LYS A 267 -14.53 -0.29 5.85
CA LYS A 267 -13.69 0.89 6.03
C LYS A 267 -12.36 0.69 5.31
N VAL A 268 -12.22 1.30 4.15
CA VAL A 268 -11.01 1.20 3.33
C VAL A 268 -9.99 2.24 3.76
N GLY A 269 -8.87 1.78 4.34
CA GLY A 269 -7.69 2.59 4.60
C GLY A 269 -6.83 2.77 3.34
N HIS A 270 -5.87 3.67 3.41
CA HIS A 270 -4.92 3.85 2.31
C HIS A 270 -3.54 4.27 2.80
N VAL A 271 -2.53 3.89 2.02
CA VAL A 271 -1.17 4.44 2.12
C VAL A 271 -0.84 5.19 0.84
N VAL A 272 -0.36 6.42 1.00
CA VAL A 272 0.15 7.20 -0.14
C VAL A 272 1.59 6.79 -0.38
N ILE A 273 1.89 6.39 -1.60
CA ILE A 273 3.24 5.95 -2.01
C ILE A 273 3.93 7.01 -2.86
N GLU A 274 5.26 6.96 -2.97
CA GLU A 274 6.05 7.81 -3.86
C GLU A 274 5.73 7.53 -5.33
N GLU A 275 5.95 8.52 -6.19
CA GLU A 275 5.71 8.39 -7.64
C GLU A 275 6.49 7.20 -8.24
N LYS A 276 7.76 7.05 -7.88
CA LYS A 276 8.59 5.93 -8.34
C LYS A 276 7.99 4.56 -7.98
N ALA A 277 7.46 4.41 -6.77
CA ALA A 277 6.83 3.16 -6.30
C ALA A 277 5.51 2.83 -7.02
N SER A 278 4.95 3.80 -7.75
CA SER A 278 3.71 3.63 -8.52
C SER A 278 3.92 3.22 -9.99
N LEU A 279 5.18 3.12 -10.45
CA LEU A 279 5.51 2.72 -11.81
C LEU A 279 5.16 1.25 -12.04
N ASN A 280 4.44 0.97 -13.15
CA ASN A 280 4.02 -0.38 -13.52
C ASN A 280 4.90 -0.92 -14.64
N ALA A 281 5.75 -1.90 -14.32
CA ALA A 281 6.73 -2.49 -15.23
C ALA A 281 6.12 -3.29 -16.41
N MET A 282 4.81 -3.47 -16.48
CA MET A 282 4.15 -4.03 -17.66
C MET A 282 4.28 -3.11 -18.88
N SER A 283 4.32 -1.80 -18.67
CA SER A 283 4.68 -0.84 -19.71
C SER A 283 6.19 -0.92 -19.97
N SER A 284 6.60 -1.09 -21.24
CA SER A 284 8.02 -1.11 -21.63
C SER A 284 8.75 0.20 -21.28
N PHE A 285 8.04 1.32 -21.35
CA PHE A 285 8.56 2.64 -20.98
C PHE A 285 8.82 2.71 -19.47
N GLU A 286 7.82 2.38 -18.65
CA GLU A 286 7.95 2.44 -17.18
C GLU A 286 8.95 1.39 -16.66
N ARG A 287 9.02 0.20 -17.30
CA ARG A 287 10.00 -0.83 -16.97
C ARG A 287 11.44 -0.34 -17.19
N LYS A 288 11.70 0.36 -18.28
CA LYS A 288 13.00 1.00 -18.51
C LYS A 288 13.31 2.01 -17.40
N LEU A 289 12.34 2.87 -17.09
CA LEU A 289 12.48 3.86 -16.04
C LEU A 289 12.74 3.22 -14.66
N CYS A 290 12.04 2.13 -14.33
CA CYS A 290 12.28 1.37 -13.09
C CYS A 290 13.74 0.85 -13.03
N ASN A 291 14.26 0.31 -14.13
CA ASN A 291 15.65 -0.17 -14.18
C ASN A 291 16.67 0.96 -14.02
N ASP A 292 16.42 2.12 -14.62
CA ASP A 292 17.33 3.28 -14.53
C ASP A 292 17.34 3.82 -13.09
N LEU A 293 16.17 3.98 -12.45
CA LEU A 293 16.05 4.38 -11.04
C LEU A 293 16.72 3.39 -10.08
N LEU A 294 16.68 2.10 -10.38
CA LEU A 294 17.35 1.09 -9.55
C LEU A 294 18.88 1.25 -9.60
N LYS A 295 19.44 1.58 -10.77
CA LYS A 295 20.88 1.84 -10.95
C LYS A 295 21.32 3.09 -10.19
N GLU A 296 20.56 4.18 -10.29
CA GLU A 296 20.85 5.42 -9.57
C GLU A 296 20.90 5.22 -8.06
N ASN A 297 19.98 4.44 -7.49
CA ASN A 297 19.97 4.15 -6.05
C ASN A 297 21.16 3.28 -5.59
N ARG A 298 21.83 2.58 -6.49
CA ARG A 298 23.03 1.77 -6.19
C ARG A 298 24.34 2.52 -6.38
N GLY A 299 24.32 3.78 -6.83
CA GLY A 299 25.51 4.62 -6.98
C GLY A 299 26.46 4.19 -8.11
N VAL A 300 25.93 3.58 -9.18
CA VAL A 300 26.67 3.19 -10.39
C VAL A 300 26.31 4.13 -11.53
#